data_941e5e84574a3eceed508ec1419ba691
#
_entry.id   941e5e84574a3eceed508ec1419ba691
#
_cell.length_a   1.000
_cell.length_b   1.000
_cell.length_c   1.000
_cell.angle_alpha   90.00
_cell.angle_beta   90.00
_cell.angle_gamma   90.00
#
_symmetry.space_group_name_H-M   'P 1'
#
loop_
_entity.id
_entity.type
_entity.pdbx_description
1 polymer ?
#
loop_
_entity_poly.entity_id
_entity_poly.type
_entity_poly.pdbx_seq_one_letter_code
_entity_poly.pdbx_strand_id
1 'polypeptide(L)'
;MKATKAQKQETVTALAGRLQRAPTVYVTDFTGLNVAKATELRRRLRAAGVEYVVVKNTLARRALDTATATALADHLAGPTALVLAGRDPVGAAKVLTDFAREHERPRIKIGLVEGKAISPDQVKRLAMLPSKQELLAQLGGAFQAPMAGWVGVMHGLLQMMVGALEALKTTRADGAAS
;
A
#
# COMPACT_ATOMS: atom_id res chain seq x y z
N MET A 1 12.52 -36.35 -0.80
CA MET A 1 12.73 -36.53 0.67
C MET A 1 11.48 -36.06 1.41
N LYS A 2 10.89 -36.92 2.27
CA LYS A 2 9.73 -36.52 3.10
C LYS A 2 10.28 -35.81 4.33
N ALA A 3 9.89 -34.53 4.53
CA ALA A 3 10.32 -33.77 5.72
C ALA A 3 9.86 -34.47 7.01
N THR A 4 10.76 -34.56 7.96
CA THR A 4 10.53 -35.21 9.27
C THR A 4 9.51 -34.42 10.09
N LYS A 5 8.82 -35.06 11.04
CA LYS A 5 7.81 -34.40 11.89
C LYS A 5 8.37 -33.15 12.62
N ALA A 6 9.63 -33.26 13.11
CA ALA A 6 10.35 -32.16 13.74
C ALA A 6 10.57 -30.97 12.79
N GLN A 7 11.03 -31.20 11.55
CA GLN A 7 11.23 -30.15 10.55
C GLN A 7 9.93 -29.44 10.15
N LYS A 8 8.81 -30.16 10.10
CA LYS A 8 7.49 -29.56 9.83
C LYS A 8 7.06 -28.67 10.99
N GLN A 9 7.32 -29.06 12.21
CA GLN A 9 6.96 -28.31 13.40
C GLN A 9 7.81 -27.02 13.51
N GLU A 10 9.10 -27.11 13.25
CA GLU A 10 10.01 -25.98 13.15
C GLU A 10 9.58 -24.99 12.06
N THR A 11 9.20 -25.48 10.88
CA THR A 11 8.69 -24.63 9.79
C THR A 11 7.38 -23.93 10.19
N VAL A 12 6.47 -24.60 10.90
CA VAL A 12 5.23 -24.01 11.40
C VAL A 12 5.51 -22.93 12.41
N THR A 13 6.40 -23.17 13.37
CA THR A 13 6.77 -22.18 14.40
C THR A 13 7.46 -20.95 13.77
N ALA A 14 8.38 -21.17 12.84
CA ALA A 14 9.04 -20.09 12.11
C ALA A 14 8.05 -19.28 11.27
N LEU A 15 7.08 -19.92 10.62
CA LEU A 15 6.05 -19.27 9.84
C LEU A 15 5.09 -18.46 10.72
N ALA A 16 4.67 -19.03 11.86
CA ALA A 16 3.82 -18.35 12.84
C ALA A 16 4.51 -17.08 13.37
N GLY A 17 5.80 -17.14 13.71
CA GLY A 17 6.57 -15.97 14.14
C GLY A 17 6.72 -14.87 13.06
N ARG A 18 6.78 -15.26 11.77
CA ARG A 18 6.78 -14.30 10.65
C ARG A 18 5.40 -13.67 10.44
N LEU A 19 4.34 -14.46 10.52
CA LEU A 19 2.96 -13.99 10.40
C LEU A 19 2.59 -13.00 11.51
N GLN A 20 3.03 -13.24 12.75
CA GLN A 20 2.81 -12.31 13.87
C GLN A 20 3.54 -10.98 13.69
N ARG A 21 4.69 -10.97 13.00
CA ARG A 21 5.45 -9.75 12.70
C ARG A 21 4.91 -8.97 11.51
N ALA A 22 4.14 -9.63 10.64
CA ALA A 22 3.59 -9.04 9.44
C ALA A 22 2.09 -8.76 9.62
N PRO A 23 1.67 -7.50 9.85
CA PRO A 23 0.27 -7.14 10.04
C PRO A 23 -0.56 -7.30 8.75
N THR A 24 0.13 -7.45 7.62
CA THR A 24 -0.52 -7.61 6.31
C THR A 24 0.02 -8.84 5.59
N VAL A 25 -0.89 -9.67 5.12
CA VAL A 25 -0.59 -10.90 4.40
C VAL A 25 -1.44 -10.98 3.13
N TYR A 26 -0.79 -11.11 1.97
CA TYR A 26 -1.51 -11.41 0.72
C TYR A 26 -1.29 -12.87 0.34
N VAL A 27 -2.38 -13.53 0.00
CA VAL A 27 -2.39 -14.91 -0.52
C VAL A 27 -2.44 -14.84 -2.02
N THR A 28 -1.42 -15.38 -2.68
CA THR A 28 -1.30 -15.34 -4.14
C THR A 28 -1.16 -16.73 -4.73
N ASP A 29 -1.65 -16.88 -5.95
CA ASP A 29 -1.47 -18.09 -6.77
C ASP A 29 -0.35 -17.85 -7.79
N PHE A 30 0.70 -18.65 -7.71
CA PHE A 30 1.86 -18.56 -8.59
C PHE A 30 1.82 -19.52 -9.79
N THR A 31 0.69 -20.20 -10.02
CA THR A 31 0.55 -21.15 -11.15
C THR A 31 0.82 -20.44 -12.47
N GLY A 32 1.69 -21.03 -13.29
CA GLY A 32 2.05 -20.49 -14.61
C GLY A 32 3.16 -19.42 -14.60
N LEU A 33 3.78 -19.13 -13.44
CA LEU A 33 4.98 -18.30 -13.39
C LEU A 33 6.22 -19.13 -13.74
N ASN A 34 7.01 -18.67 -14.73
CA ASN A 34 8.33 -19.24 -15.01
C ASN A 34 9.32 -18.85 -13.89
N VAL A 35 10.38 -19.66 -13.70
CA VAL A 35 11.41 -19.44 -12.69
C VAL A 35 12.04 -18.05 -12.79
N ALA A 36 12.31 -17.56 -14.01
CA ALA A 36 12.84 -16.22 -14.23
C ALA A 36 11.88 -15.13 -13.69
N LYS A 37 10.60 -15.21 -14.04
CA LYS A 37 9.56 -14.28 -13.57
C LYS A 37 9.36 -14.35 -12.05
N ALA A 38 9.41 -15.57 -11.47
CA ALA A 38 9.32 -15.74 -10.01
C ALA A 38 10.52 -15.12 -9.28
N THR A 39 11.71 -15.18 -9.86
CA THR A 39 12.92 -14.55 -9.31
C THR A 39 12.83 -13.03 -9.40
N GLU A 40 12.32 -12.50 -10.50
CA GLU A 40 12.09 -11.07 -10.67
C GLU A 40 11.05 -10.54 -9.69
N LEU A 41 9.92 -11.23 -9.51
CA LEU A 41 8.90 -10.89 -8.52
C LEU A 41 9.50 -10.82 -7.11
N ARG A 42 10.29 -11.85 -6.73
CA ARG A 42 10.97 -11.84 -5.42
C ARG A 42 11.91 -10.66 -5.27
N ARG A 43 12.64 -10.29 -6.33
CA ARG A 43 13.54 -9.13 -6.32
C ARG A 43 12.78 -7.83 -6.10
N ARG A 44 11.69 -7.61 -6.85
CA ARG A 44 10.83 -6.41 -6.73
C ARG A 44 10.18 -6.33 -5.33
N LEU A 45 9.67 -7.45 -4.80
CA LEU A 45 9.09 -7.51 -3.47
C LEU A 45 10.11 -7.23 -2.36
N ARG A 46 11.32 -7.80 -2.47
CA ARG A 46 12.41 -7.51 -1.52
C ARG A 46 12.83 -6.05 -1.53
N ALA A 47 12.88 -5.41 -2.69
CA ALA A 47 13.17 -3.98 -2.80
C ALA A 47 12.11 -3.13 -2.10
N ALA A 48 10.84 -3.58 -2.06
CA ALA A 48 9.76 -2.96 -1.30
C ALA A 48 9.70 -3.39 0.18
N GLY A 49 10.69 -4.14 0.69
CA GLY A 49 10.72 -4.62 2.08
C GLY A 49 9.69 -5.71 2.39
N VAL A 50 9.23 -6.42 1.37
CA VAL A 50 8.17 -7.44 1.46
C VAL A 50 8.77 -8.83 1.30
N GLU A 51 8.41 -9.76 2.19
CA GLU A 51 8.87 -11.14 2.15
C GLU A 51 7.90 -12.02 1.35
N TYR A 52 8.41 -12.76 0.38
CA TYR A 52 7.64 -13.71 -0.44
C TYR A 52 8.00 -15.15 -0.07
N VAL A 53 7.05 -15.89 0.49
CA VAL A 53 7.26 -17.25 1.00
C VAL A 53 6.27 -18.23 0.34
N VAL A 54 6.81 -19.24 -0.35
CA VAL A 54 5.99 -20.35 -0.86
C VAL A 54 5.83 -21.38 0.24
N VAL A 55 4.60 -21.68 0.60
CA VAL A 55 4.30 -22.57 1.72
C VAL A 55 3.34 -23.69 1.29
N LYS A 56 3.44 -24.83 1.97
CA LYS A 56 2.46 -25.90 1.83
C LYS A 56 1.20 -25.53 2.61
N ASN A 57 0.03 -25.58 1.97
CA ASN A 57 -1.26 -25.15 2.56
C ASN A 57 -1.55 -25.80 3.92
N THR A 58 -1.19 -27.09 4.09
CA THR A 58 -1.39 -27.80 5.35
C THR A 58 -0.53 -27.26 6.49
N LEU A 59 0.67 -26.70 6.19
CA LEU A 59 1.53 -26.06 7.18
C LEU A 59 1.08 -24.62 7.43
N ALA A 60 0.66 -23.91 6.40
CA ALA A 60 0.09 -22.57 6.54
C ALA A 60 -1.14 -22.59 7.45
N ARG A 61 -2.09 -23.49 7.24
CA ARG A 61 -3.27 -23.65 8.10
C ARG A 61 -2.95 -23.90 9.56
N ARG A 62 -1.85 -24.57 9.86
CA ARG A 62 -1.39 -24.84 11.25
C ARG A 62 -0.63 -23.68 11.87
N ALA A 63 -0.04 -22.82 11.04
CA ALA A 63 0.74 -21.66 11.48
C ALA A 63 -0.13 -20.39 11.70
N LEU A 64 -1.32 -20.36 11.11
CA LEU A 64 -2.28 -19.26 11.27
C LEU A 64 -2.99 -19.39 12.63
N ASP A 65 -3.08 -18.30 13.37
CA ASP A 65 -3.89 -18.23 14.58
C ASP A 65 -5.37 -18.39 14.25
N THR A 66 -6.16 -18.86 15.22
CA THR A 66 -7.55 -19.29 15.02
C THR A 66 -8.42 -18.22 14.33
N ALA A 67 -8.24 -16.96 14.65
CA ALA A 67 -9.00 -15.84 14.05
C ALA A 67 -8.59 -15.58 12.58
N THR A 68 -7.30 -15.63 12.28
CA THR A 68 -6.72 -15.43 10.95
C THR A 68 -6.93 -16.65 10.05
N ALA A 69 -6.90 -17.85 10.65
CA ALA A 69 -7.15 -19.10 9.96
C ALA A 69 -8.55 -19.19 9.36
N THR A 70 -9.57 -18.72 10.08
CA THR A 70 -10.97 -18.76 9.62
C THR A 70 -11.15 -17.93 8.34
N ALA A 71 -10.54 -16.75 8.28
CA ALA A 71 -10.66 -15.86 7.12
C ALA A 71 -9.85 -16.32 5.90
N LEU A 72 -8.73 -17.04 6.12
CA LEU A 72 -7.82 -17.45 5.05
C LEU A 72 -7.97 -18.93 4.65
N ALA A 73 -8.58 -19.78 5.49
CA ALA A 73 -8.63 -21.25 5.30
C ALA A 73 -9.27 -21.65 3.98
N ASP A 74 -10.35 -20.97 3.58
CA ASP A 74 -11.11 -21.28 2.34
C ASP A 74 -10.31 -20.91 1.09
N HIS A 75 -9.39 -19.94 1.21
CA HIS A 75 -8.56 -19.47 0.10
C HIS A 75 -7.19 -20.15 0.00
N LEU A 76 -6.84 -21.01 0.97
CA LEU A 76 -5.64 -21.84 0.96
C LEU A 76 -5.85 -23.14 0.17
N ALA A 77 -6.38 -23.05 -1.06
CA ALA A 77 -6.55 -24.16 -1.99
C ALA A 77 -5.57 -24.01 -3.16
N GLY A 78 -5.01 -25.12 -3.66
CA GLY A 78 -4.07 -25.11 -4.78
C GLY A 78 -2.70 -24.52 -4.45
N PRO A 79 -1.88 -24.16 -5.46
CA PRO A 79 -0.58 -23.53 -5.27
C PRO A 79 -0.72 -22.18 -4.57
N THR A 80 -0.03 -22.01 -3.46
CA THR A 80 -0.19 -20.84 -2.59
C THR A 80 1.17 -20.28 -2.18
N ALA A 81 1.34 -18.99 -2.40
CA ALA A 81 2.44 -18.22 -1.86
C ALA A 81 1.87 -17.11 -0.95
N LEU A 82 2.56 -16.91 0.16
CA LEU A 82 2.26 -15.85 1.11
C LEU A 82 3.21 -14.68 0.87
N VAL A 83 2.65 -13.51 0.76
CA VAL A 83 3.36 -12.24 0.66
C VAL A 83 3.17 -11.53 1.98
N LEU A 84 4.24 -11.46 2.77
CA LEU A 84 4.23 -10.88 4.09
C LEU A 84 4.69 -9.43 3.98
N ALA A 85 3.76 -8.50 4.11
CA ALA A 85 4.04 -7.07 4.12
C ALA A 85 4.10 -6.57 5.58
N GLY A 86 5.21 -5.92 5.91
CA GLY A 86 5.41 -5.34 7.22
C GLY A 86 4.65 -4.01 7.37
N ARG A 87 5.36 -2.88 7.26
CA ARG A 87 4.81 -1.55 7.52
C ARG A 87 4.05 -0.91 6.37
N ASP A 88 4.23 -1.41 5.13
CA ASP A 88 3.63 -0.81 3.94
C ASP A 88 2.76 -1.81 3.16
N PRO A 89 1.47 -1.90 3.49
CA PRO A 89 0.53 -2.75 2.76
C PRO A 89 0.29 -2.26 1.33
N VAL A 90 0.35 -0.94 1.10
CA VAL A 90 0.08 -0.32 -0.20
C VAL A 90 1.21 -0.63 -1.19
N GLY A 91 2.47 -0.48 -0.76
CA GLY A 91 3.63 -0.81 -1.58
C GLY A 91 3.64 -2.27 -2.04
N ALA A 92 3.30 -3.21 -1.15
CA ALA A 92 3.17 -4.62 -1.49
C ALA A 92 2.06 -4.88 -2.51
N ALA A 93 0.87 -4.28 -2.31
CA ALA A 93 -0.26 -4.40 -3.23
C ALA A 93 0.08 -3.82 -4.62
N LYS A 94 0.79 -2.68 -4.67
CA LYS A 94 1.23 -2.02 -5.90
C LYS A 94 2.16 -2.91 -6.70
N VAL A 95 3.24 -3.42 -6.08
CA VAL A 95 4.19 -4.33 -6.75
C VAL A 95 3.49 -5.58 -7.29
N LEU A 96 2.57 -6.19 -6.52
CA LEU A 96 1.81 -7.36 -6.94
C LEU A 96 0.88 -7.05 -8.11
N THR A 97 0.20 -5.91 -8.08
CA THR A 97 -0.76 -5.52 -9.13
C THR A 97 -0.05 -5.13 -10.41
N ASP A 98 1.05 -4.37 -10.33
CA ASP A 98 1.85 -3.97 -11.48
C ASP A 98 2.48 -5.20 -12.15
N PHE A 99 3.03 -6.12 -11.36
CA PHE A 99 3.58 -7.37 -11.89
C PHE A 99 2.49 -8.26 -12.52
N ALA A 100 1.29 -8.31 -11.92
CA ALA A 100 0.16 -9.05 -12.48
C ALA A 100 -0.34 -8.43 -13.80
N ARG A 101 -0.24 -7.11 -13.98
CA ARG A 101 -0.52 -6.41 -15.24
C ARG A 101 0.48 -6.79 -16.35
N GLU A 102 1.77 -6.82 -16.02
CA GLU A 102 2.84 -7.12 -16.99
C GLU A 102 2.82 -8.58 -17.43
N HIS A 103 2.48 -9.49 -16.52
CA HIS A 103 2.67 -10.93 -16.72
C HIS A 103 1.40 -11.76 -16.59
N GLU A 104 0.21 -11.15 -16.39
CA GLU A 104 -1.08 -11.78 -16.11
C GLU A 104 -1.09 -12.68 -14.86
N ARG A 105 0.02 -12.72 -14.12
CA ARG A 105 0.27 -13.53 -12.91
C ARG A 105 1.21 -12.76 -11.96
N PRO A 106 1.18 -13.00 -10.62
CA PRO A 106 0.35 -13.94 -9.86
C PRO A 106 -1.11 -13.45 -9.72
N ARG A 107 -2.04 -14.39 -9.50
CA ARG A 107 -3.42 -14.03 -9.12
C ARG A 107 -3.50 -13.85 -7.60
N ILE A 108 -4.02 -12.73 -7.17
CA ILE A 108 -4.29 -12.46 -5.75
C ILE A 108 -5.60 -13.18 -5.40
N LYS A 109 -5.58 -14.08 -4.41
CA LYS A 109 -6.77 -14.80 -3.92
C LYS A 109 -7.50 -13.99 -2.87
N ILE A 110 -6.77 -13.53 -1.87
CA ILE A 110 -7.29 -12.73 -0.77
C ILE A 110 -6.14 -11.95 -0.13
N GLY A 111 -6.44 -10.81 0.48
CA GLY A 111 -5.55 -10.08 1.36
C GLY A 111 -6.07 -10.07 2.80
N LEU A 112 -5.18 -10.08 3.76
CA LEU A 112 -5.45 -9.79 5.15
C LEU A 112 -4.68 -8.53 5.51
N VAL A 113 -5.37 -7.46 5.86
CA VAL A 113 -4.78 -6.18 6.26
C VAL A 113 -5.29 -5.84 7.65
N GLU A 114 -4.38 -5.73 8.60
CA GLU A 114 -4.72 -5.42 10.01
C GLU A 114 -5.84 -6.32 10.58
N GLY A 115 -5.81 -7.60 10.24
CA GLY A 115 -6.82 -8.58 10.71
C GLY A 115 -8.13 -8.59 9.92
N LYS A 116 -8.31 -7.72 8.93
CA LYS A 116 -9.50 -7.69 8.06
C LYS A 116 -9.20 -8.37 6.73
N ALA A 117 -10.07 -9.30 6.36
CA ALA A 117 -10.01 -9.94 5.04
C ALA A 117 -10.48 -8.97 3.95
N ILE A 118 -9.70 -8.81 2.90
CA ILE A 118 -10.00 -7.95 1.75
C ILE A 118 -10.03 -8.76 0.46
N SER A 119 -11.02 -8.47 -0.37
CA SER A 119 -11.19 -9.12 -1.67
C SER A 119 -10.08 -8.73 -2.66
N PRO A 120 -9.86 -9.50 -3.74
CA PRO A 120 -8.88 -9.16 -4.78
C PRO A 120 -9.11 -7.79 -5.41
N ASP A 121 -10.37 -7.38 -5.56
CA ASP A 121 -10.70 -6.07 -6.14
C ASP A 121 -10.39 -4.91 -5.18
N GLN A 122 -10.55 -5.13 -3.89
CA GLN A 122 -10.10 -4.17 -2.87
C GLN A 122 -8.58 -4.05 -2.84
N VAL A 123 -7.83 -5.15 -3.05
CA VAL A 123 -6.36 -5.09 -3.19
C VAL A 123 -5.95 -4.27 -4.40
N LYS A 124 -6.65 -4.38 -5.53
CA LYS A 124 -6.41 -3.53 -6.71
C LYS A 124 -6.66 -2.04 -6.42
N ARG A 125 -7.72 -1.72 -5.67
CA ARG A 125 -7.99 -0.34 -5.23
C ARG A 125 -6.91 0.17 -4.29
N LEU A 126 -6.43 -0.65 -3.35
CA LEU A 126 -5.29 -0.32 -2.49
C LEU A 126 -4.01 -0.01 -3.29
N ALA A 127 -3.75 -0.74 -4.36
CA ALA A 127 -2.61 -0.50 -5.24
C ALA A 127 -2.68 0.85 -6.00
N MET A 128 -3.87 1.42 -6.16
CA MET A 128 -4.07 2.74 -6.79
C MET A 128 -3.84 3.90 -5.82
N LEU A 129 -3.77 3.63 -4.51
CA LEU A 129 -3.56 4.67 -3.51
C LEU A 129 -2.12 5.18 -3.56
N PRO A 130 -1.89 6.47 -3.28
CA PRO A 130 -0.56 7.02 -3.04
C PRO A 130 0.13 6.34 -1.85
N SER A 131 1.43 6.53 -1.73
CA SER A 131 2.19 6.02 -0.58
C SER A 131 1.65 6.59 0.74
N LYS A 132 1.91 5.89 1.85
CA LYS A 132 1.48 6.35 3.19
C LYS A 132 1.97 7.78 3.49
N GLN A 133 3.17 8.12 3.05
CA GLN A 133 3.73 9.47 3.24
C GLN A 133 2.97 10.52 2.44
N GLU A 134 2.62 10.22 1.19
CA GLU A 134 1.81 11.11 0.35
C GLU A 134 0.38 11.27 0.88
N LEU A 135 -0.24 10.20 1.40
CA LEU A 135 -1.55 10.28 2.05
C LEU A 135 -1.51 11.16 3.30
N LEU A 136 -0.47 11.06 4.12
CA LEU A 136 -0.27 11.93 5.28
C LEU A 136 -0.03 13.38 4.86
N ALA A 137 0.73 13.61 3.80
CA ALA A 137 0.95 14.95 3.26
C ALA A 137 -0.36 15.57 2.71
N GLN A 138 -1.17 14.78 2.00
CA GLN A 138 -2.49 15.21 1.53
C GLN A 138 -3.42 15.55 2.70
N LEU A 139 -3.43 14.74 3.75
CA LEU A 139 -4.20 15.00 4.96
C LEU A 139 -3.75 16.32 5.63
N GLY A 140 -2.43 16.52 5.78
CA GLY A 140 -1.87 17.76 6.30
C GLY A 140 -2.27 18.98 5.46
N GLY A 141 -2.18 18.85 4.13
CA GLY A 141 -2.63 19.89 3.19
C GLY A 141 -4.12 20.19 3.29
N ALA A 142 -4.96 19.17 3.46
CA ALA A 142 -6.40 19.35 3.64
C ALA A 142 -6.75 20.11 4.93
N PHE A 143 -5.99 19.91 6.01
CA PHE A 143 -6.16 20.69 7.23
C PHE A 143 -5.63 22.12 7.10
N GLN A 144 -4.60 22.36 6.29
CA GLN A 144 -4.05 23.69 6.03
C GLN A 144 -4.92 24.53 5.09
N ALA A 145 -5.64 23.89 4.15
CA ALA A 145 -6.38 24.58 3.12
C ALA A 145 -7.40 25.63 3.64
N PRO A 146 -8.23 25.37 4.68
CA PRO A 146 -9.13 26.38 5.23
C PRO A 146 -8.38 27.59 5.80
N MET A 147 -7.27 27.37 6.51
CA MET A 147 -6.48 28.45 7.10
C MET A 147 -5.79 29.29 6.02
N ALA A 148 -5.23 28.66 4.99
CA ALA A 148 -4.66 29.34 3.84
C ALA A 148 -5.69 30.16 3.08
N GLY A 149 -6.94 29.64 2.96
CA GLY A 149 -8.06 30.38 2.37
C GLY A 149 -8.39 31.67 3.12
N TRP A 150 -8.45 31.63 4.44
CA TRP A 150 -8.68 32.82 5.28
C TRP A 150 -7.57 33.84 5.12
N VAL A 151 -6.31 33.43 5.20
CA VAL A 151 -5.15 34.31 4.99
C VAL A 151 -5.18 34.92 3.59
N GLY A 152 -5.53 34.12 2.56
CA GLY A 152 -5.64 34.59 1.19
C GLY A 152 -6.70 35.67 1.00
N VAL A 153 -7.87 35.54 1.62
CA VAL A 153 -8.92 36.57 1.58
C VAL A 153 -8.45 37.86 2.27
N MET A 154 -7.84 37.76 3.45
CA MET A 154 -7.30 38.92 4.16
C MET A 154 -6.21 39.62 3.34
N HIS A 155 -5.29 38.85 2.76
CA HIS A 155 -4.25 39.39 1.89
C HIS A 155 -4.81 40.04 0.62
N GLY A 156 -5.84 39.45 0.01
CA GLY A 156 -6.53 40.00 -1.15
C GLY A 156 -7.16 41.38 -0.85
N LEU A 157 -7.80 41.55 0.31
CA LEU A 157 -8.35 42.82 0.74
C LEU A 157 -7.27 43.91 0.89
N LEU A 158 -6.14 43.57 1.51
CA LEU A 158 -4.99 44.49 1.67
C LEU A 158 -4.42 44.86 0.28
N GLN A 159 -4.28 43.91 -0.62
CA GLN A 159 -3.81 44.18 -1.98
C GLN A 159 -4.76 45.08 -2.77
N MET A 160 -6.09 44.92 -2.63
CA MET A 160 -7.07 45.84 -3.24
C MET A 160 -6.91 47.28 -2.73
N MET A 161 -6.69 47.44 -1.43
CA MET A 161 -6.44 48.78 -0.86
C MET A 161 -5.12 49.41 -1.37
N VAL A 162 -4.05 48.61 -1.45
CA VAL A 162 -2.76 49.10 -1.99
C VAL A 162 -2.93 49.47 -3.49
N GLY A 163 -3.60 48.63 -4.29
CA GLY A 163 -3.86 48.93 -5.69
C GLY A 163 -4.69 50.18 -5.91
N ALA A 164 -5.69 50.44 -5.04
CA ALA A 164 -6.50 51.67 -5.12
C ALA A 164 -5.64 52.90 -4.79
N LEU A 165 -4.74 52.83 -3.80
CA LEU A 165 -3.81 53.91 -3.43
C LEU A 165 -2.82 54.20 -4.58
N GLU A 166 -2.27 53.14 -5.19
CA GLU A 166 -1.39 53.25 -6.35
C GLU A 166 -2.10 53.91 -7.55
N ALA A 167 -3.32 53.50 -7.83
CA ALA A 167 -4.14 54.14 -8.89
C ALA A 167 -4.42 55.62 -8.63
N LEU A 168 -4.69 56.01 -7.37
CA LEU A 168 -4.84 57.42 -6.97
C LEU A 168 -3.54 58.21 -7.11
N LYS A 169 -2.43 57.58 -6.79
CA LYS A 169 -1.09 58.22 -6.92
C LYS A 169 -0.76 58.46 -8.39
N THR A 170 -1.00 57.51 -9.28
CA THR A 170 -0.78 57.68 -10.73
C THR A 170 -1.69 58.77 -11.30
N THR A 171 -2.97 58.73 -10.98
CA THR A 171 -3.94 59.79 -11.44
C THR A 171 -3.55 61.18 -10.99
N ARG A 172 -3.03 61.34 -9.73
CA ARG A 172 -2.55 62.65 -9.25
C ARG A 172 -1.25 63.07 -9.90
N ALA A 173 -0.37 62.12 -10.22
CA ALA A 173 0.89 62.44 -10.91
C ALA A 173 0.64 62.90 -12.35
N ASP A 174 -0.27 62.25 -13.04
CA ASP A 174 -0.64 62.60 -14.40
C ASP A 174 -1.44 63.94 -14.47
N GLY A 175 -2.29 64.23 -13.47
CA GLY A 175 -2.99 65.50 -13.35
C GLY A 175 -2.14 66.66 -12.89
N ALA A 176 -0.96 66.44 -12.34
CA ALA A 176 0.01 67.46 -11.98
C ALA A 176 1.03 67.79 -13.10
N ALA A 177 1.04 66.93 -14.16
CA ALA A 177 1.88 67.13 -15.35
C ALA A 177 1.16 67.79 -16.54
N SER A 178 -0.16 68.08 -16.40
CA SER A 178 -0.97 68.85 -17.33
C SER A 178 -1.23 70.22 -16.81
#